data_c54db4c242c3d6f311d0f4c5f4bf0caa
#
_entry.id   c54db4c242c3d6f311d0f4c5f4bf0caa
#
_cell.length_a   1.000
_cell.length_b   1.000
_cell.length_c   1.000
_cell.angle_alpha   90.00
_cell.angle_beta   90.00
_cell.angle_gamma   90.00
#
_symmetry.space_group_name_H-M   'P 1'
#
loop_
_entity.id
_entity.type
_entity.pdbx_description
1 polymer ?
#
loop_
_entity_poly.entity_id
_entity_poly.type
_entity_poly.pdbx_seq_one_letter_code
_entity_poly.pdbx_strand_id
1 'polypeptide(L)' 'MKGNPKYKYGDKVIIELDGKQHVGEIYIIDKYGTWDYPDDVSYDIMIHDYVHPDTPDKISDCLCKHITEKDIKPYVID' A
#
# COMPACT_ATOMS: atom_id res chain seq x y z
N MET A 1 5.49 16.58 -12.45
CA MET A 1 5.84 17.30 -11.21
C MET A 1 6.01 16.31 -10.07
N LYS A 2 6.96 16.55 -9.21
CA LYS A 2 7.27 15.67 -8.10
C LYS A 2 6.35 15.96 -6.91
N GLY A 3 5.67 14.94 -6.41
CA GLY A 3 4.82 15.09 -5.24
C GLY A 3 5.57 15.02 -3.94
N ASN A 4 4.90 15.43 -2.85
CA ASN A 4 5.44 15.33 -1.49
C ASN A 4 4.81 14.11 -0.82
N PRO A 5 5.58 13.05 -0.55
CA PRO A 5 5.01 11.86 0.05
C PRO A 5 4.57 12.10 1.50
N LYS A 6 3.39 11.63 1.82
CA LYS A 6 2.80 11.72 3.16
C LYS A 6 3.34 10.64 4.09
N TYR A 7 3.73 9.51 3.54
CA TYR A 7 4.18 8.34 4.30
C TYR A 7 5.66 8.10 4.07
N LYS A 8 6.29 7.42 5.00
CA LYS A 8 7.73 7.09 4.97
C LYS A 8 7.91 5.59 4.91
N TYR A 9 9.11 5.17 4.50
CA TYR A 9 9.49 3.75 4.54
C TYR A 9 9.27 3.19 5.93
N GLY A 10 8.64 2.02 5.98
CA GLY A 10 8.38 1.35 7.23
C GLY A 10 7.12 1.80 7.96
N ASP A 11 6.45 2.86 7.49
CA ASP A 11 5.19 3.28 8.08
C ASP A 11 4.13 2.21 7.87
N LYS A 12 3.34 1.97 8.91
CA LYS A 12 2.20 1.08 8.81
C LYS A 12 0.98 1.87 8.37
N VAL A 13 0.25 1.31 7.42
CA VAL A 13 -0.92 1.95 6.83
C VAL A 13 -2.02 0.91 6.64
N ILE A 14 -3.22 1.41 6.34
CA ILE A 14 -4.36 0.55 6.04
C ILE A 14 -4.73 0.74 4.57
N ILE A 15 -4.85 -0.35 3.85
CA ILE A 15 -5.35 -0.36 2.48
C ILE A 15 -6.50 -1.34 2.36
N GLU A 16 -7.35 -1.14 1.36
CA GLU A 16 -8.44 -2.06 1.07
C GLU A 16 -8.05 -2.94 -0.12
N LEU A 17 -8.21 -4.23 0.07
CA LEU A 17 -7.89 -5.22 -0.95
C LEU A 17 -8.95 -6.32 -0.88
N ASP A 18 -9.54 -6.64 -2.02
CA ASP A 18 -10.61 -7.65 -2.12
C ASP A 18 -11.79 -7.35 -1.19
N GLY A 19 -12.11 -6.06 -1.03
CA GLY A 19 -13.21 -5.63 -0.18
C GLY A 19 -12.94 -5.69 1.31
N LYS A 20 -11.70 -5.97 1.70
CA LYS A 20 -11.30 -6.05 3.10
C LYS A 20 -10.16 -5.09 3.40
N GLN A 21 -10.13 -4.58 4.62
CA GLN A 21 -9.03 -3.73 5.06
C GLN A 21 -7.88 -4.57 5.57
N HIS A 22 -6.67 -4.18 5.16
CA HIS A 22 -5.44 -4.85 5.55
C HIS A 22 -4.43 -3.83 6.07
N VAL A 23 -3.66 -4.23 7.07
CA VAL A 23 -2.53 -3.44 7.53
C VAL A 23 -1.32 -3.81 6.69
N GLY A 24 -0.69 -2.81 6.09
CA GLY A 24 0.51 -2.99 5.29
C GLY A 24 1.62 -2.08 5.77
N GLU A 25 2.78 -2.25 5.18
CA GLU A 25 3.97 -1.47 5.48
C GLU A 25 4.48 -0.81 4.20
N ILE A 26 4.82 0.46 4.27
CA ILE A 26 5.38 1.18 3.12
C ILE A 26 6.74 0.59 2.78
N TYR A 27 6.84 0.07 1.58
CA TYR A 27 8.04 -0.61 1.10
C TYR A 27 8.82 0.21 0.08
N ILE A 28 8.11 0.83 -0.86
CA ILE A 28 8.70 1.70 -1.89
C ILE A 28 7.83 2.95 -2.01
N ILE A 29 8.45 4.10 -2.21
CA ILE A 29 7.77 5.36 -2.43
C ILE A 29 8.14 5.86 -3.83
N ASP A 30 7.14 6.06 -4.69
CA ASP A 30 7.33 6.64 -6.01
C ASP A 30 6.78 8.07 -6.00
N LYS A 31 7.68 9.03 -6.08
CA LYS A 31 7.34 10.46 -6.02
C LYS A 31 6.92 11.02 -7.35
N TYR A 32 7.09 10.27 -8.43
CA TYR A 32 6.85 10.77 -9.79
C TYR A 32 5.51 10.34 -10.36
N GLY A 33 4.77 9.54 -9.61
CA GLY A 33 3.46 9.08 -10.03
C GLY A 33 3.52 7.91 -11.01
N THR A 34 2.39 7.67 -11.65
CA THR A 34 2.25 6.61 -12.64
C THR A 34 1.92 7.22 -14.00
N TRP A 35 1.79 6.39 -15.04
CA TRP A 35 1.37 6.85 -16.37
C TRP A 35 0.03 7.60 -16.34
N ASP A 36 -0.93 7.08 -15.57
CA ASP A 36 -2.27 7.65 -15.49
C ASP A 36 -2.34 8.85 -14.56
N TYR A 37 -1.45 8.90 -13.56
CA TYR A 37 -1.45 9.93 -12.51
C TYR A 37 -0.03 10.42 -12.26
N PRO A 38 0.56 11.17 -13.21
CA PRO A 38 1.97 11.53 -13.15
C PRO A 38 2.34 12.46 -11.99
N ASP A 39 1.36 13.16 -11.43
CA ASP A 39 1.59 14.08 -10.31
C ASP A 39 1.26 13.48 -8.95
N ASP A 40 0.73 12.26 -8.93
CA ASP A 40 0.32 11.61 -7.68
C ASP A 40 1.45 10.71 -7.16
N VAL A 41 1.75 10.86 -5.88
CA VAL A 41 2.67 9.95 -5.20
C VAL A 41 2.00 8.59 -5.07
N SER A 42 2.74 7.54 -5.39
CA SER A 42 2.26 6.18 -5.20
C SER A 42 3.23 5.38 -4.35
N TYR A 43 2.77 4.26 -3.83
CA TYR A 43 3.54 3.43 -2.91
C TYR A 43 3.41 1.97 -3.27
N ASP A 44 4.48 1.21 -3.04
CA ASP A 44 4.39 -0.22 -2.99
C ASP A 44 4.26 -0.60 -1.52
N ILE A 45 3.22 -1.35 -1.19
CA ILE A 45 2.87 -1.65 0.18
C ILE A 45 2.93 -3.16 0.38
N MET A 46 3.69 -3.59 1.39
CA MET A 46 3.81 -5.00 1.72
C MET A 46 2.79 -5.37 2.79
N ILE A 47 1.94 -6.34 2.47
CA ILE A 47 1.01 -6.92 3.43
C ILE A 47 1.60 -8.26 3.88
N HIS A 48 1.90 -8.37 5.17
CA HIS A 48 2.37 -9.62 5.74
C HIS A 48 1.19 -10.48 6.15
N ASP A 49 1.36 -11.79 6.10
CA ASP A 49 0.35 -12.75 6.51
C ASP A 49 -0.96 -12.62 5.70
N TYR A 50 -0.81 -12.33 4.41
CA TYR A 50 -1.95 -12.25 3.51
C TYR A 50 -2.41 -13.64 3.10
N VAL A 51 -3.73 -13.86 3.19
CA VAL A 51 -4.36 -15.11 2.77
C VAL A 51 -5.11 -14.85 1.46
N HIS A 52 -4.60 -15.44 0.37
CA HIS A 52 -5.24 -15.27 -0.93
C HIS A 52 -6.54 -16.08 -0.99
N PRO A 53 -7.62 -15.51 -1.57
CA PRO A 53 -8.91 -16.21 -1.65
C PRO A 53 -8.85 -17.56 -2.35
N ASP A 54 -7.97 -17.70 -3.36
CA ASP A 54 -7.83 -18.93 -4.13
C ASP A 54 -7.03 -20.01 -3.41
N THR A 55 -6.26 -19.63 -2.40
CA THR A 55 -5.42 -20.55 -1.64
C THR A 55 -5.51 -20.24 -0.15
N PRO A 56 -6.69 -20.50 0.46
CA PRO A 56 -6.92 -20.09 1.86
C PRO A 56 -6.04 -20.80 2.89
N ASP A 57 -5.40 -21.90 2.50
CA ASP A 57 -4.51 -22.64 3.39
C ASP A 57 -3.08 -22.09 3.40
N LYS A 58 -2.79 -21.10 2.56
CA LYS A 58 -1.45 -20.51 2.46
C LYS A 58 -1.44 -19.09 2.94
N ILE A 59 -0.45 -18.77 3.76
CA ILE A 59 -0.20 -17.42 4.23
C ILE A 59 1.11 -16.97 3.60
N SER A 60 1.11 -15.82 2.98
CA SER A 60 2.30 -15.29 2.32
C SER A 60 2.32 -13.77 2.37
N ASP A 61 3.47 -13.19 2.02
CA ASP A 61 3.57 -11.74 1.86
C ASP A 61 3.00 -11.36 0.50
N CYS A 62 2.26 -10.25 0.47
CA CYS A 62 1.70 -9.71 -0.75
C CYS A 62 2.19 -8.29 -0.96
N LEU A 63 2.90 -8.06 -2.07
CA LEU A 63 3.35 -6.72 -2.42
C LEU A 63 2.33 -6.06 -3.34
N CYS A 64 1.68 -5.02 -2.85
CA CYS A 64 0.71 -4.24 -3.61
C CYS A 64 1.42 -3.05 -4.22
N LYS A 65 1.48 -2.98 -5.54
CA LYS A 65 2.22 -1.95 -6.26
C LYS A 65 1.34 -0.80 -6.70
N HIS A 66 1.93 0.38 -6.76
CA HIS A 66 1.30 1.58 -7.33
C HIS A 66 -0.01 1.97 -6.64
N ILE A 67 -0.01 1.92 -5.32
CA ILE A 67 -1.16 2.36 -4.53
C ILE A 67 -1.04 3.88 -4.34
N THR A 68 -2.05 4.62 -4.78
CA THR A 68 -2.05 6.08 -4.64
C THR A 68 -2.40 6.50 -3.22
N GLU A 69 -1.95 7.69 -2.81
CA GLU A 69 -2.16 8.15 -1.43
C GLU A 69 -3.64 8.19 -1.03
N LYS A 70 -4.52 8.51 -1.96
CA LYS A 70 -5.95 8.59 -1.66
C LYS A 70 -6.55 7.25 -1.23
N ASP A 71 -5.91 6.15 -1.62
CA ASP A 71 -6.37 4.80 -1.29
C ASP A 71 -5.71 4.25 -0.03
N ILE A 72 -4.91 5.07 0.64
CA ILE A 72 -4.17 4.68 1.83
C ILE A 72 -4.69 5.47 3.02
N LYS A 73 -4.92 4.77 4.13
CA LYS A 73 -5.29 5.40 5.40
C LYS A 73 -4.19 5.17 6.43
N PRO A 74 -3.93 6.14 7.31
CA PRO A 74 -2.95 5.93 8.37
C PRO A 74 -3.41 4.85 9.33
N TYR A 75 -2.46 4.04 9.79
CA TYR A 75 -2.73 3.06 10.83
C TYR A 75 -2.50 3.73 12.18
N VAL A 76 -3.55 3.89 12.94
CA VAL A 76 -3.50 4.55 14.23
C VAL A 76 -3.68 3.50 15.33
N ILE A 77 -2.73 3.46 16.25
CA ILE A 77 -2.78 2.59 17.40
C ILE A 77 -3.26 3.42 18.59
N ASP A 78 -4.40 3.06 19.11
CA ASP A 78 -4.93 3.70 20.32
C ASP A 78 -4.40 3.05 21.58
#